data_c71964ee895e3cb917d57ae63459c45f
#
_entry.id   c71964ee895e3cb917d57ae63459c45f
#
_cell.length_a   1.000
_cell.length_b   1.000
_cell.length_c   1.000
_cell.angle_alpha   90.00
_cell.angle_beta   90.00
_cell.angle_gamma   90.00
#
_symmetry.space_group_name_H-M   'P 1'
#
loop_
_entity.id
_entity.type
_entity.pdbx_description
1 polymer ?
#
loop_
_entity_poly.entity_id
_entity_poly.type
_entity_poly.pdbx_seq_one_letter_code
_entity_poly.pdbx_strand_id
1 'polypeptide(L)'
;RDSCMYMVGIRDTDVFQNTSGYGMFTGGLGFQYGAEKLGCLTVPAAAGNTKRQIKFITDFGTTCLHIIPSYATRLAEVMYEMGLDPRRDTKLHTVCIGAEPHSEEQRRRIEQLLGVKAYNCFGMSEMNGPGVAFECTEQNGLHIWEDNVIVEIIDPVTLQPVKEGEVGEMVLTTINREAMPLLRYRTRDLTCVLPV
;
A
#
# COMPACT_ATOMS: atom_id res chain seq x y z
N ARG A 1 -2.45 6.55 -8.67
CA ARG A 1 -2.53 6.43 -7.19
C ARG A 1 -3.96 6.58 -6.71
N ASP A 2 -4.68 7.59 -7.14
CA ASP A 2 -6.13 7.72 -6.94
C ASP A 2 -6.90 6.49 -7.46
N SER A 3 -6.55 6.02 -8.64
CA SER A 3 -7.14 4.80 -9.22
C SER A 3 -6.89 3.56 -8.36
N CYS A 4 -5.68 3.40 -7.76
CA CYS A 4 -5.37 2.32 -6.84
C CYS A 4 -6.31 2.33 -5.62
N MET A 5 -6.50 3.51 -5.04
CA MET A 5 -7.36 3.68 -3.86
C MET A 5 -8.83 3.46 -4.20
N TYR A 6 -9.27 3.96 -5.37
CA TYR A 6 -10.63 3.73 -5.88
C TYR A 6 -10.92 2.24 -6.10
N MET A 7 -9.93 1.48 -6.59
CA MET A 7 -10.04 0.05 -6.88
C MET A 7 -10.32 -0.79 -5.62
N VAL A 8 -9.83 -0.36 -4.45
CA VAL A 8 -10.09 -1.00 -3.15
C VAL A 8 -11.27 -0.40 -2.38
N GLY A 9 -12.10 0.40 -3.05
CA GLY A 9 -13.37 0.88 -2.50
C GLY A 9 -13.29 2.22 -1.79
N ILE A 10 -12.14 2.90 -1.74
CA ILE A 10 -12.03 4.24 -1.13
C ILE A 10 -12.72 5.26 -2.03
N ARG A 11 -13.46 6.20 -1.45
CA ARG A 11 -14.28 7.21 -2.13
C ARG A 11 -14.04 8.60 -1.55
N ASP A 12 -14.57 9.62 -2.22
CA ASP A 12 -14.53 11.03 -1.82
C ASP A 12 -15.19 11.32 -0.45
N THR A 13 -16.07 10.44 0.00
CA THR A 13 -16.72 10.51 1.30
C THR A 13 -15.86 9.98 2.46
N ASP A 14 -14.69 9.38 2.14
CA ASP A 14 -13.82 8.79 3.15
C ASP A 14 -12.89 9.82 3.82
N VAL A 15 -12.52 9.49 5.05
CA VAL A 15 -11.47 10.18 5.81
C VAL A 15 -10.21 9.31 5.76
N PHE A 16 -9.23 9.74 5.00
CA PHE A 16 -7.99 9.02 4.78
C PHE A 16 -6.87 9.54 5.69
N GLN A 17 -6.33 8.70 6.55
CA GLN A 17 -5.19 9.05 7.41
C GLN A 17 -3.92 8.36 6.92
N ASN A 18 -2.87 9.15 6.71
CA ASN A 18 -1.56 8.65 6.34
C ASN A 18 -0.64 8.59 7.55
N THR A 19 -0.24 7.39 7.95
CA THR A 19 0.64 7.16 9.10
C THR A 19 2.12 7.06 8.74
N SER A 20 2.47 7.27 7.47
CA SER A 20 3.85 7.22 6.98
C SER A 20 4.55 8.58 7.07
N GLY A 21 5.87 8.56 7.19
CA GLY A 21 6.67 9.79 7.18
C GLY A 21 6.60 10.54 5.86
N TYR A 22 6.66 11.87 5.93
CA TYR A 22 6.66 12.77 4.75
C TYR A 22 8.07 13.23 4.33
N GLY A 23 9.11 12.73 4.99
CA GLY A 23 10.49 13.05 4.65
C GLY A 23 10.94 12.39 3.34
N MET A 24 12.08 11.74 3.34
CA MET A 24 12.64 11.07 2.17
C MET A 24 11.93 9.75 1.79
N PHE A 25 10.65 9.63 2.09
CA PHE A 25 9.82 8.46 1.80
C PHE A 25 8.66 8.83 0.87
N THR A 26 8.72 8.35 -0.37
CA THR A 26 7.75 8.69 -1.42
C THR A 26 6.33 8.18 -1.14
N GLY A 27 6.20 7.12 -0.32
CA GLY A 27 4.89 6.59 0.10
C GLY A 27 4.04 7.59 0.86
N GLY A 28 4.67 8.46 1.69
CA GLY A 28 3.95 9.51 2.41
C GLY A 28 3.18 10.44 1.49
N LEU A 29 3.90 11.17 0.65
CA LEU A 29 3.30 12.13 -0.31
C LEU A 29 2.45 11.44 -1.38
N GLY A 30 2.88 10.25 -1.84
CA GLY A 30 2.17 9.55 -2.90
C GLY A 30 0.75 9.15 -2.50
N PHE A 31 0.54 8.63 -1.30
CA PHE A 31 -0.79 8.35 -0.78
C PHE A 31 -1.57 9.61 -0.44
N GLN A 32 -0.92 10.63 0.12
CA GLN A 32 -1.53 11.92 0.39
C GLN A 32 -2.18 12.51 -0.87
N TYR A 33 -1.38 12.71 -1.92
CA TYR A 33 -1.88 13.27 -3.18
C TYR A 33 -2.91 12.38 -3.88
N GLY A 34 -2.80 11.06 -3.73
CA GLY A 34 -3.80 10.13 -4.25
C GLY A 34 -5.17 10.33 -3.57
N ALA A 35 -5.18 10.42 -2.24
CA ALA A 35 -6.38 10.64 -1.46
C ALA A 35 -7.01 12.01 -1.73
N GLU A 36 -6.19 13.08 -1.78
CA GLU A 36 -6.66 14.43 -2.11
C GLU A 36 -7.27 14.49 -3.51
N LYS A 37 -6.63 13.87 -4.51
CA LYS A 37 -7.15 13.81 -5.88
C LYS A 37 -8.45 13.01 -5.98
N LEU A 38 -8.62 11.98 -5.15
CA LEU A 38 -9.86 11.22 -5.05
C LEU A 38 -10.99 12.01 -4.37
N GLY A 39 -10.65 13.07 -3.63
CA GLY A 39 -11.60 13.93 -2.93
C GLY A 39 -11.77 13.60 -1.45
N CYS A 40 -10.98 12.67 -0.89
CA CYS A 40 -11.04 12.32 0.52
C CYS A 40 -10.65 13.49 1.42
N LEU A 41 -11.23 13.56 2.62
CA LEU A 41 -10.64 14.34 3.71
C LEU A 41 -9.33 13.64 4.14
N THR A 42 -8.19 14.29 3.93
CA THR A 42 -6.89 13.70 4.25
C THR A 42 -6.34 14.19 5.58
N VAL A 43 -5.88 13.27 6.42
CA VAL A 43 -5.24 13.54 7.71
C VAL A 43 -3.74 13.22 7.59
N PRO A 44 -2.86 14.23 7.41
CA PRO A 44 -1.42 14.04 7.25
C PRO A 44 -0.74 13.81 8.60
N ALA A 45 -1.07 12.70 9.24
CA ALA A 45 -0.64 12.43 10.62
C ALA A 45 0.86 12.17 10.76
N ALA A 46 1.53 11.79 9.66
CA ALA A 46 2.95 11.41 9.61
C ALA A 46 3.27 10.18 10.50
N ALA A 47 4.54 9.81 10.58
CA ALA A 47 4.98 8.68 11.40
C ALA A 47 5.11 9.04 12.89
N GLY A 48 5.06 8.00 13.73
CA GLY A 48 5.33 8.10 15.17
C GLY A 48 4.14 8.53 16.02
N ASN A 49 4.34 8.53 17.34
CA ASN A 49 3.36 8.86 18.36
C ASN A 49 2.01 8.12 18.20
N THR A 50 2.02 6.81 18.49
CA THR A 50 0.86 5.93 18.29
C THR A 50 -0.41 6.43 18.98
N LYS A 51 -0.31 6.99 20.19
CA LYS A 51 -1.48 7.55 20.89
C LYS A 51 -2.10 8.75 20.14
N ARG A 52 -1.26 9.57 19.50
CA ARG A 52 -1.73 10.67 18.64
C ARG A 52 -2.41 10.13 17.38
N GLN A 53 -1.87 9.07 16.78
CA GLN A 53 -2.51 8.42 15.63
C GLN A 53 -3.91 7.94 15.99
N ILE A 54 -4.04 7.26 17.14
CA ILE A 54 -5.33 6.76 17.65
C ILE A 54 -6.29 7.92 17.93
N LYS A 55 -5.79 8.99 18.55
CA LYS A 55 -6.60 10.19 18.77
C LYS A 55 -7.13 10.76 17.45
N PHE A 56 -6.32 10.85 16.41
CA PHE A 56 -6.78 11.33 15.10
C PHE A 56 -7.80 10.39 14.47
N ILE A 57 -7.61 9.06 14.60
CA ILE A 57 -8.59 8.08 14.10
C ILE A 57 -9.95 8.31 14.73
N THR A 58 -10.01 8.55 16.04
CA THR A 58 -11.27 8.80 16.76
C THR A 58 -11.85 10.18 16.51
N ASP A 59 -11.03 11.24 16.59
CA ASP A 59 -11.49 12.63 16.50
C ASP A 59 -11.96 13.00 15.10
N PHE A 60 -11.23 12.57 14.05
CA PHE A 60 -11.62 12.85 12.66
C PHE A 60 -12.54 11.79 12.06
N GLY A 61 -12.77 10.68 12.78
CA GLY A 61 -13.57 9.58 12.28
C GLY A 61 -12.94 8.93 11.06
N THR A 62 -11.63 8.68 11.12
CA THR A 62 -10.86 8.05 10.02
C THR A 62 -11.49 6.75 9.59
N THR A 63 -11.68 6.58 8.29
CA THR A 63 -12.28 5.40 7.66
C THR A 63 -11.23 4.53 6.96
N CYS A 64 -10.17 5.15 6.46
CA CYS A 64 -9.12 4.49 5.70
C CYS A 64 -7.72 4.88 6.19
N LEU A 65 -6.80 3.91 6.25
CA LEU A 65 -5.40 4.15 6.61
C LEU A 65 -4.44 3.70 5.50
N HIS A 66 -3.34 4.43 5.33
CA HIS A 66 -2.10 3.87 4.82
C HIS A 66 -1.16 3.60 5.99
N ILE A 67 -0.68 2.35 6.12
CA ILE A 67 0.09 1.90 7.29
C ILE A 67 1.00 0.73 6.89
N ILE A 68 2.18 0.63 7.51
CA ILE A 68 3.03 -0.55 7.32
C ILE A 68 2.52 -1.73 8.17
N PRO A 69 2.64 -2.99 7.69
CA PRO A 69 2.07 -4.17 8.35
C PRO A 69 2.44 -4.34 9.83
N SER A 70 3.73 -4.18 10.17
CA SER A 70 4.20 -4.29 11.54
C SER A 70 3.57 -3.23 12.45
N TYR A 71 3.43 -2.00 11.96
CA TYR A 71 2.83 -0.91 12.70
C TYR A 71 1.30 -1.04 12.82
N ALA A 72 0.62 -1.64 11.85
CA ALA A 72 -0.81 -1.92 11.93
C ALA A 72 -1.14 -2.82 13.13
N THR A 73 -0.33 -3.87 13.34
CA THR A 73 -0.46 -4.74 14.51
C THR A 73 -0.22 -3.97 15.81
N ARG A 74 0.85 -3.16 15.87
CA ARG A 74 1.15 -2.36 17.06
C ARG A 74 0.08 -1.30 17.35
N LEU A 75 -0.49 -0.68 16.32
CA LEU A 75 -1.59 0.28 16.46
C LEU A 75 -2.80 -0.38 17.13
N ALA A 76 -3.19 -1.57 16.67
CA ALA A 76 -4.29 -2.31 17.26
C ALA A 76 -4.03 -2.67 18.74
N GLU A 77 -2.83 -3.18 19.05
CA GLU A 77 -2.43 -3.49 20.43
C GLU A 77 -2.57 -2.28 21.35
N VAL A 78 -2.04 -1.12 20.94
CA VAL A 78 -2.14 0.12 21.75
C VAL A 78 -3.59 0.58 21.91
N MET A 79 -4.45 0.41 20.88
CA MET A 79 -5.88 0.69 21.02
C MET A 79 -6.51 -0.16 22.10
N TYR A 80 -6.25 -1.48 22.12
CA TYR A 80 -6.73 -2.37 23.18
C TYR A 80 -6.15 -2.02 24.56
N GLU A 81 -4.85 -1.68 24.64
CA GLU A 81 -4.23 -1.17 25.89
C GLU A 81 -4.93 0.08 26.43
N MET A 82 -5.46 0.93 25.54
CA MET A 82 -6.23 2.14 25.87
C MET A 82 -7.72 1.86 26.16
N GLY A 83 -8.15 0.59 26.11
CA GLY A 83 -9.55 0.20 26.32
C GLY A 83 -10.46 0.43 25.10
N LEU A 84 -9.89 0.64 23.92
CA LEU A 84 -10.62 0.82 22.66
C LEU A 84 -10.63 -0.50 21.88
N ASP A 85 -11.78 -0.93 21.40
CA ASP A 85 -11.88 -1.99 20.39
C ASP A 85 -12.02 -1.33 19.01
N PRO A 86 -11.00 -1.45 18.13
CA PRO A 86 -11.04 -0.80 16.82
C PRO A 86 -12.30 -1.12 16.01
N ARG A 87 -12.81 -2.34 16.13
CA ARG A 87 -13.99 -2.84 15.39
C ARG A 87 -15.30 -2.19 15.80
N ARG A 88 -15.36 -1.64 17.04
CA ARG A 88 -16.56 -1.03 17.61
C ARG A 88 -16.41 0.48 17.77
N ASP A 89 -15.21 0.92 18.16
CA ASP A 89 -14.98 2.28 18.64
C ASP A 89 -14.37 3.19 17.57
N THR A 90 -14.18 2.66 16.34
CA THR A 90 -13.72 3.45 15.18
C THR A 90 -14.64 3.27 13.97
N LYS A 91 -14.40 4.07 12.95
CA LYS A 91 -15.06 3.97 11.63
C LYS A 91 -14.16 3.31 10.57
N LEU A 92 -13.03 2.73 10.99
CA LEU A 92 -12.09 2.09 10.07
C LEU A 92 -12.76 0.94 9.32
N HIS A 93 -12.58 0.89 8.01
CA HIS A 93 -13.02 -0.23 7.18
C HIS A 93 -11.98 -0.69 6.15
N THR A 94 -11.03 0.17 5.78
CA THR A 94 -10.02 -0.15 4.77
C THR A 94 -8.62 0.29 5.21
N VAL A 95 -7.64 -0.58 5.02
CA VAL A 95 -6.23 -0.24 5.19
C VAL A 95 -5.42 -0.64 3.95
N CYS A 96 -4.57 0.27 3.48
CA CYS A 96 -3.56 0.00 2.47
C CYS A 96 -2.26 -0.34 3.20
N ILE A 97 -1.78 -1.58 3.05
CA ILE A 97 -0.55 -2.07 3.68
C ILE A 97 0.54 -2.29 2.65
N GLY A 98 1.78 -1.97 2.98
CA GLY A 98 2.92 -2.14 2.08
C GLY A 98 4.22 -1.67 2.70
N ALA A 99 5.24 -1.52 1.87
CA ALA A 99 6.60 -1.13 2.25
C ALA A 99 7.35 -2.13 3.16
N GLU A 100 6.71 -3.22 3.56
CA GLU A 100 7.31 -4.35 4.28
C GLU A 100 6.79 -5.66 3.68
N PRO A 101 7.62 -6.71 3.57
CA PRO A 101 7.15 -8.05 3.25
C PRO A 101 6.17 -8.52 4.35
N HIS A 102 5.09 -9.14 3.95
CA HIS A 102 4.12 -9.72 4.87
C HIS A 102 3.47 -10.97 4.29
N SER A 103 3.05 -11.87 5.16
CA SER A 103 2.32 -13.07 4.79
C SER A 103 0.82 -12.84 4.76
N GLU A 104 0.10 -13.73 4.08
CA GLU A 104 -1.37 -13.77 4.14
C GLU A 104 -1.90 -13.94 5.56
N GLU A 105 -1.20 -14.70 6.40
CA GLU A 105 -1.55 -14.85 7.81
C GLU A 105 -1.45 -13.52 8.56
N GLN A 106 -0.38 -12.76 8.34
CA GLN A 106 -0.20 -11.43 8.93
C GLN A 106 -1.27 -10.46 8.43
N ARG A 107 -1.60 -10.46 7.15
CA ARG A 107 -2.70 -9.66 6.58
C ARG A 107 -4.04 -9.97 7.26
N ARG A 108 -4.39 -11.26 7.35
CA ARG A 108 -5.63 -11.71 8.02
C ARG A 108 -5.66 -11.32 9.50
N ARG A 109 -4.53 -11.38 10.18
CA ARG A 109 -4.41 -10.93 11.57
C ARG A 109 -4.69 -9.42 11.69
N ILE A 110 -4.15 -8.60 10.80
CA ILE A 110 -4.44 -7.15 10.77
C ILE A 110 -5.94 -6.91 10.56
N GLU A 111 -6.55 -7.59 9.60
CA GLU A 111 -7.98 -7.50 9.33
C GLU A 111 -8.83 -7.85 10.57
N GLN A 112 -8.48 -8.93 11.25
CA GLN A 112 -9.18 -9.36 12.47
C GLN A 112 -9.02 -8.38 13.63
N LEU A 113 -7.80 -7.88 13.85
CA LEU A 113 -7.50 -6.96 14.96
C LEU A 113 -8.17 -5.60 14.78
N LEU A 114 -8.16 -5.06 13.58
CA LEU A 114 -8.69 -3.72 13.28
C LEU A 114 -10.15 -3.74 12.81
N GLY A 115 -10.68 -4.88 12.40
CA GLY A 115 -12.02 -4.99 11.83
C GLY A 115 -12.14 -4.39 10.43
N VAL A 116 -11.10 -4.49 9.63
CA VAL A 116 -10.96 -3.83 8.32
C VAL A 116 -10.71 -4.84 7.20
N LYS A 117 -10.73 -4.36 5.95
CA LYS A 117 -10.07 -5.03 4.82
C LYS A 117 -8.69 -4.42 4.61
N ALA A 118 -7.68 -5.29 4.46
CA ALA A 118 -6.29 -4.89 4.26
C ALA A 118 -5.84 -5.25 2.84
N TYR A 119 -5.46 -4.24 2.06
CA TYR A 119 -5.03 -4.39 0.68
C TYR A 119 -3.55 -4.12 0.54
N ASN A 120 -2.85 -5.04 -0.12
CA ASN A 120 -1.43 -4.92 -0.37
C ASN A 120 -1.16 -3.87 -1.46
N CYS A 121 -0.13 -3.08 -1.23
CA CYS A 121 0.38 -2.11 -2.20
C CYS A 121 1.90 -2.23 -2.33
N PHE A 122 2.36 -2.37 -3.55
CA PHE A 122 3.78 -2.36 -3.89
C PHE A 122 4.18 -1.04 -4.52
N GLY A 123 5.31 -0.53 -4.12
CA GLY A 123 5.89 0.68 -4.68
C GLY A 123 7.36 0.80 -4.32
N MET A 124 8.04 1.67 -5.05
CA MET A 124 9.45 1.95 -4.83
C MET A 124 9.78 3.36 -5.28
N SER A 125 10.76 3.98 -4.62
CA SER A 125 11.17 5.36 -4.92
C SER A 125 11.65 5.52 -6.35
N GLU A 126 12.34 4.52 -6.88
CA GLU A 126 12.85 4.45 -8.24
C GLU A 126 11.73 4.52 -9.30
N MET A 127 10.52 4.10 -8.95
CA MET A 127 9.32 4.16 -9.80
C MET A 127 8.34 5.26 -9.40
N ASN A 128 8.82 6.35 -8.76
CA ASN A 128 8.04 7.50 -8.28
C ASN A 128 7.06 7.18 -7.14
N GLY A 129 7.35 6.17 -6.34
CA GLY A 129 6.66 5.94 -5.08
C GLY A 129 5.62 4.82 -5.10
N PRO A 130 4.58 4.94 -4.28
CA PRO A 130 3.59 3.89 -4.12
C PRO A 130 2.70 3.74 -5.34
N GLY A 131 2.10 2.56 -5.51
CA GLY A 131 1.16 2.29 -6.58
C GLY A 131 1.82 1.86 -7.89
N VAL A 132 2.99 1.22 -7.83
CA VAL A 132 3.53 0.46 -8.98
C VAL A 132 2.65 -0.75 -9.23
N ALA A 133 2.27 -1.46 -8.15
CA ALA A 133 1.28 -2.51 -8.19
C ALA A 133 0.37 -2.44 -6.95
N PHE A 134 -0.90 -2.82 -7.11
CA PHE A 134 -1.90 -2.69 -6.05
C PHE A 134 -2.94 -3.80 -6.14
N GLU A 135 -3.38 -4.34 -5.01
CA GLU A 135 -4.51 -5.27 -4.96
C GLU A 135 -5.83 -4.59 -5.34
N CYS A 136 -6.77 -5.40 -5.81
CA CYS A 136 -8.18 -5.05 -5.88
C CYS A 136 -8.97 -5.74 -4.76
N THR A 137 -10.28 -5.60 -4.77
CA THR A 137 -11.18 -6.21 -3.78
C THR A 137 -11.14 -7.73 -3.72
N GLU A 138 -10.63 -8.40 -4.76
CA GLU A 138 -10.48 -9.86 -4.80
C GLU A 138 -9.31 -10.37 -3.96
N GLN A 139 -8.35 -9.51 -3.61
CA GLN A 139 -7.17 -9.85 -2.80
C GLN A 139 -6.38 -11.06 -3.36
N ASN A 140 -6.29 -11.16 -4.68
CA ASN A 140 -5.64 -12.26 -5.38
C ASN A 140 -4.58 -11.74 -6.35
N GLY A 141 -3.44 -11.33 -5.81
CA GLY A 141 -2.37 -10.71 -6.56
C GLY A 141 -2.52 -9.19 -6.75
N LEU A 142 -1.51 -8.56 -7.31
CA LEU A 142 -1.46 -7.12 -7.51
C LEU A 142 -1.57 -6.79 -9.00
N HIS A 143 -2.40 -5.82 -9.32
CA HIS A 143 -2.50 -5.25 -10.66
C HIS A 143 -1.36 -4.25 -10.89
N ILE A 144 -0.69 -4.35 -12.02
CA ILE A 144 0.34 -3.42 -12.47
C ILE A 144 -0.26 -2.44 -13.49
N TRP A 145 0.23 -1.20 -13.47
CA TRP A 145 -0.19 -0.15 -14.37
C TRP A 145 0.68 -0.16 -15.63
N GLU A 146 0.26 -0.91 -16.65
CA GLU A 146 1.00 -1.09 -17.91
C GLU A 146 1.12 0.18 -18.75
N ASP A 147 0.34 1.21 -18.46
CA ASP A 147 0.48 2.56 -19.03
C ASP A 147 1.64 3.36 -18.42
N ASN A 148 2.22 2.90 -17.33
CA ASN A 148 3.32 3.56 -16.62
C ASN A 148 4.63 2.79 -16.70
N VAL A 149 4.56 1.46 -16.70
CA VAL A 149 5.74 0.58 -16.66
C VAL A 149 5.56 -0.65 -17.54
N ILE A 150 6.66 -1.08 -18.17
CA ILE A 150 6.75 -2.41 -18.77
C ILE A 150 7.37 -3.34 -17.73
N VAL A 151 6.78 -4.51 -17.54
CA VAL A 151 7.23 -5.54 -16.59
C VAL A 151 7.78 -6.72 -17.33
N GLU A 152 8.96 -7.16 -16.90
CA GLU A 152 9.57 -8.43 -17.30
C GLU A 152 9.86 -9.26 -16.05
N ILE A 153 9.68 -10.56 -16.10
CA ILE A 153 10.10 -11.48 -15.04
C ILE A 153 11.23 -12.32 -15.60
N ILE A 154 12.39 -12.28 -14.96
CA ILE A 154 13.60 -12.97 -15.42
C ILE A 154 14.16 -13.92 -14.36
N ASP A 155 14.82 -14.96 -14.79
CA ASP A 155 15.69 -15.74 -13.91
C ASP A 155 16.86 -14.86 -13.42
N PRO A 156 17.08 -14.71 -12.11
CA PRO A 156 18.09 -13.78 -11.58
C PRO A 156 19.54 -14.17 -11.89
N VAL A 157 19.77 -15.43 -12.30
CA VAL A 157 21.10 -15.98 -12.61
C VAL A 157 21.37 -15.95 -14.12
N THR A 158 20.45 -16.52 -14.91
CA THR A 158 20.62 -16.63 -16.36
C THR A 158 20.24 -15.35 -17.09
N LEU A 159 19.47 -14.46 -16.44
CA LEU A 159 18.93 -13.21 -16.99
C LEU A 159 17.96 -13.42 -18.17
N GLN A 160 17.48 -14.63 -18.36
CA GLN A 160 16.50 -14.96 -19.40
C GLN A 160 15.08 -14.82 -18.84
N PRO A 161 14.11 -14.42 -19.66
CA PRO A 161 12.71 -14.40 -19.28
C PRO A 161 12.26 -15.78 -18.78
N VAL A 162 11.47 -15.81 -17.69
CA VAL A 162 10.81 -17.02 -17.21
C VAL A 162 9.44 -17.18 -17.89
N LYS A 163 8.86 -18.36 -17.78
CA LYS A 163 7.51 -18.62 -18.28
C LYS A 163 6.48 -18.00 -17.34
N GLU A 164 5.30 -17.73 -17.87
CA GLU A 164 4.15 -17.28 -17.08
C GLU A 164 3.86 -18.27 -15.94
N GLY A 165 3.64 -17.72 -14.74
CA GLY A 165 3.47 -18.49 -13.51
C GLY A 165 4.75 -18.93 -12.82
N GLU A 166 5.91 -18.86 -13.48
CA GLU A 166 7.20 -19.14 -12.84
C GLU A 166 7.70 -17.93 -12.06
N VAL A 167 8.29 -18.19 -10.89
CA VAL A 167 8.88 -17.14 -10.05
C VAL A 167 10.23 -16.69 -10.63
N GLY A 168 10.39 -15.39 -10.75
CA GLY A 168 11.63 -14.75 -11.16
C GLY A 168 11.79 -13.37 -10.57
N GLU A 169 12.87 -12.68 -10.92
CA GLU A 169 13.13 -11.30 -10.53
C GLU A 169 12.33 -10.34 -11.40
N MET A 170 11.64 -9.40 -10.77
CA MET A 170 10.93 -8.33 -11.48
C MET A 170 11.90 -7.31 -12.03
N VAL A 171 11.73 -7.00 -13.31
CA VAL A 171 12.46 -5.97 -14.03
C VAL A 171 11.47 -4.96 -14.57
N LEU A 172 11.71 -3.68 -14.34
CA LEU A 172 10.80 -2.60 -14.71
C LEU A 172 11.45 -1.62 -15.68
N THR A 173 10.70 -1.24 -16.72
CA THR A 173 11.05 -0.15 -17.62
C THR A 173 9.99 0.94 -17.54
N THR A 174 10.39 2.19 -17.26
CA THR A 174 9.46 3.33 -17.22
C THR A 174 9.10 3.80 -18.62
N ILE A 175 7.83 4.09 -18.88
CA ILE A 175 7.34 4.51 -20.22
C ILE A 175 7.22 6.03 -20.31
N ASN A 176 6.65 6.68 -19.30
CA ASN A 176 6.24 8.07 -19.34
C ASN A 176 7.10 9.00 -18.46
N ARG A 177 8.34 8.64 -18.21
CA ARG A 177 9.23 9.34 -17.32
C ARG A 177 10.27 10.14 -18.08
N GLU A 178 10.19 11.47 -18.04
CA GLU A 178 11.11 12.37 -18.73
C GLU A 178 12.43 12.52 -17.96
N ALA A 179 12.36 12.78 -16.66
CA ALA A 179 13.53 12.89 -15.81
C ALA A 179 13.91 11.52 -15.23
N MET A 180 15.15 11.10 -15.43
CA MET A 180 15.71 9.83 -14.97
C MET A 180 14.89 8.62 -15.44
N PRO A 181 14.72 8.40 -16.75
CA PRO A 181 14.06 7.20 -17.25
C PRO A 181 14.87 5.96 -16.84
N LEU A 182 14.19 4.91 -16.42
CA LEU A 182 14.81 3.64 -16.08
C LEU A 182 14.46 2.60 -17.13
N LEU A 183 15.52 1.99 -17.70
CA LEU A 183 15.39 0.94 -18.71
C LEU A 183 15.85 -0.38 -18.08
N ARG A 184 14.97 -1.37 -18.06
CA ARG A 184 15.22 -2.71 -17.53
C ARG A 184 15.86 -2.68 -16.12
N TYR A 185 15.26 -1.88 -15.23
CA TYR A 185 15.71 -1.76 -13.84
C TYR A 185 15.41 -3.04 -13.08
N ARG A 186 16.44 -3.69 -12.57
CA ARG A 186 16.34 -4.91 -11.76
C ARG A 186 15.96 -4.57 -10.33
N THR A 187 14.74 -4.90 -9.91
CA THR A 187 14.22 -4.52 -8.60
C THR A 187 14.79 -5.35 -7.45
N ARG A 188 15.25 -6.57 -7.75
CA ARG A 188 15.64 -7.62 -6.79
C ARG A 188 14.46 -8.24 -6.03
N ASP A 189 13.24 -7.84 -6.35
CA ASP A 189 12.04 -8.48 -5.81
C ASP A 189 11.70 -9.71 -6.64
N LEU A 190 11.35 -10.80 -5.95
CA LEU A 190 10.89 -12.03 -6.59
C LEU A 190 9.37 -12.03 -6.69
N THR A 191 8.86 -12.34 -7.86
CA THR A 191 7.43 -12.39 -8.15
C THR A 191 7.14 -13.35 -9.31
N CYS A 192 5.86 -13.53 -9.63
CA CYS A 192 5.41 -14.19 -10.85
C CYS A 192 4.25 -13.42 -11.45
N VAL A 193 4.05 -13.56 -12.76
CA VAL A 193 2.80 -13.12 -13.40
C VAL A 193 1.78 -14.24 -13.28
N LEU A 194 0.63 -13.93 -12.69
CA LEU A 194 -0.48 -14.89 -12.61
C LEU A 194 -1.20 -14.94 -13.97
N PRO A 195 -1.59 -16.15 -14.44
CA PRO A 195 -2.40 -16.26 -15.64
C PRO A 195 -3.76 -15.58 -15.43
N VAL A 196 -4.23 -14.91 -16.46
CA VAL A 196 -5.55 -14.23 -16.47
C VAL A 196 -6.66 -15.23 -16.77
#